data_4bee2c9476480fdc7a934f6c7106dc70
#
_entry.id   4bee2c9476480fdc7a934f6c7106dc70
#
_cell.length_a   1.000
_cell.length_b   1.000
_cell.length_c   1.000
_cell.angle_alpha   90.00
_cell.angle_beta   90.00
_cell.angle_gamma   90.00
#
_symmetry.space_group_name_H-M   'P 1'
#
loop_
_entity.id
_entity.type
_entity.pdbx_description
1 polymer ?
#
loop_
_entity_poly.entity_id
_entity_poly.type
_entity_poly.pdbx_seq_one_letter_code
_entity_poly.pdbx_strand_id
1 'polypeptide(L)'
;GAQDEMKYPHDMNVYKNMWAVFYAQQDSYNETKKYKTLAELGLANAGLTFESTSASYQIRAEVPAEGMVYILNNEGRFWKEKK
;
A
#
# COMPACT_ATOMS: atom_id res chain seq x y z
N GLY A 1 -16.71 -6.44 -16.01
CA GLY A 1 -16.11 -7.68 -16.47
C GLY A 1 -14.92 -8.10 -15.62
N ALA A 2 -14.32 -9.23 -15.93
CA ALA A 2 -13.20 -9.76 -15.16
C ALA A 2 -11.99 -8.82 -15.12
N GLN A 3 -11.75 -8.08 -16.18
CA GLN A 3 -10.66 -7.11 -16.23
C GLN A 3 -10.90 -5.95 -15.28
N ASP A 4 -12.16 -5.53 -15.14
CA ASP A 4 -12.51 -4.46 -14.21
C ASP A 4 -12.33 -4.91 -12.77
N GLU A 5 -12.65 -6.15 -12.46
CA GLU A 5 -12.45 -6.72 -11.13
C GLU A 5 -10.97 -6.78 -10.75
N MET A 6 -10.09 -6.99 -11.73
CA MET A 6 -8.64 -6.99 -11.49
C MET A 6 -8.07 -5.59 -11.38
N LYS A 7 -8.80 -4.59 -11.86
CA LYS A 7 -8.32 -3.21 -11.93
C LYS A 7 -8.71 -2.37 -10.72
N TYR A 8 -9.90 -2.64 -10.16
CA TYR A 8 -10.46 -1.80 -9.10
C TYR A 8 -10.46 -2.53 -7.77
N PRO A 9 -10.12 -1.83 -6.67
CA PRO A 9 -10.17 -2.44 -5.35
C PRO A 9 -11.62 -2.55 -4.88
N HIS A 10 -11.94 -3.68 -4.24
CA HIS A 10 -13.24 -3.85 -3.60
C HIS A 10 -13.21 -3.35 -2.15
N ASP A 11 -12.09 -3.48 -1.47
CA ASP A 11 -11.94 -2.98 -0.11
C ASP A 11 -11.40 -1.56 -0.15
N MET A 12 -12.29 -0.60 -0.17
CA MET A 12 -11.92 0.80 -0.28
C MET A 12 -11.22 1.32 0.97
N ASN A 13 -11.49 0.75 2.14
CA ASN A 13 -10.80 1.16 3.36
C ASN A 13 -9.33 0.80 3.31
N VAL A 14 -9.01 -0.43 2.91
CA VAL A 14 -7.64 -0.87 2.72
C VAL A 14 -6.96 -0.02 1.66
N TYR A 15 -7.64 0.19 0.55
CA TYR A 15 -7.11 0.98 -0.57
C TYR A 15 -6.74 2.40 -0.13
N LYS A 16 -7.64 3.06 0.58
CA LYS A 16 -7.39 4.43 1.10
C LYS A 16 -6.21 4.45 2.07
N ASN A 17 -6.10 3.45 2.93
CA ASN A 17 -4.99 3.36 3.87
C ASN A 17 -3.66 3.18 3.15
N MET A 18 -3.63 2.38 2.09
CA MET A 18 -2.42 2.20 1.28
C MET A 18 -1.97 3.52 0.66
N TRP A 19 -2.91 4.29 0.10
CA TRP A 19 -2.58 5.60 -0.49
C TRP A 19 -2.18 6.61 0.57
N ALA A 20 -2.76 6.53 1.78
CA ALA A 20 -2.34 7.40 2.88
C ALA A 20 -0.87 7.16 3.23
N VAL A 21 -0.44 5.89 3.25
CA VAL A 21 0.97 5.55 3.45
C VAL A 21 1.82 6.12 2.32
N PHE A 22 1.37 5.95 1.08
CA PHE A 22 2.10 6.46 -0.07
C PHE A 22 2.37 7.96 0.03
N TYR A 23 1.34 8.75 0.28
CA TYR A 23 1.49 10.20 0.37
C TYR A 23 2.33 10.62 1.57
N ALA A 24 2.16 9.96 2.70
CA ALA A 24 2.96 10.26 3.89
C ALA A 24 4.43 9.93 3.67
N GLN A 25 4.73 8.84 2.96
CA GLN A 25 6.11 8.48 2.64
C GLN A 25 6.73 9.46 1.64
N GLN A 26 5.93 9.94 0.70
CA GLN A 26 6.40 10.93 -0.26
C GLN A 26 6.83 12.21 0.45
N ASP A 27 6.01 12.69 1.38
CA ASP A 27 6.35 13.88 2.17
C ASP A 27 7.58 13.64 3.04
N SER A 28 7.64 12.50 3.71
CA SER A 28 8.78 12.17 4.57
C SER A 28 10.08 12.10 3.78
N TYR A 29 10.06 11.46 2.63
CA TYR A 29 11.24 11.32 1.78
C TYR A 29 11.69 12.68 1.24
N ASN A 30 10.75 13.56 0.89
CA ASN A 30 11.08 14.90 0.42
C ASN A 30 11.76 15.73 1.51
N GLU A 31 11.37 15.54 2.77
CA GLU A 31 11.94 16.30 3.89
C GLU A 31 13.24 15.72 4.40
N THR A 32 13.30 14.41 4.59
CA THR A 32 14.40 13.75 5.32
C THR A 32 15.17 12.74 4.50
N LYS A 33 14.71 12.43 3.30
CA LYS A 33 15.26 11.35 2.44
C LYS A 33 15.16 9.99 3.07
N LYS A 34 14.18 9.80 3.98
CA LYS A 34 13.92 8.54 4.65
C LYS A 34 12.44 8.24 4.67
N TYR A 35 12.11 6.96 4.68
CA TYR A 35 10.73 6.50 4.83
C TYR A 35 10.41 6.25 6.30
N LYS A 36 9.17 6.46 6.66
CA LYS A 36 8.66 6.19 8.01
C LYS A 36 8.09 4.79 8.09
N THR A 37 8.10 4.23 9.32
CA THR A 37 7.43 2.95 9.55
C THR A 37 5.92 3.15 9.62
N LEU A 38 5.16 2.07 9.47
CA LEU A 38 3.70 2.15 9.61
C LEU A 38 3.29 2.62 11.00
N ALA A 39 4.05 2.23 12.03
CA ALA A 39 3.77 2.68 13.39
C ALA A 39 3.93 4.19 13.52
N GLU A 40 4.95 4.77 12.89
CA GLU A 40 5.15 6.21 12.91
C GLU A 40 4.04 6.97 12.18
N LEU A 41 3.40 6.32 11.21
CA LEU A 41 2.29 6.91 10.46
C LEU A 41 0.93 6.66 11.12
N GLY A 42 0.90 5.90 12.22
CA GLY A 42 -0.34 5.55 12.89
C GLY A 42 -1.16 4.48 12.17
N LEU A 43 -0.52 3.70 11.31
CA LEU A 43 -1.19 2.70 10.47
C LEU A 43 -0.72 1.27 10.75
N ALA A 44 -0.07 1.04 11.88
CA ALA A 44 0.46 -0.29 12.23
C ALA A 44 -0.63 -1.35 12.33
N ASN A 45 -1.87 -0.96 12.69
CA ASN A 45 -2.97 -1.89 12.88
C ASN A 45 -3.96 -1.90 11.70
N ALA A 46 -3.56 -1.34 10.56
CA ALA A 46 -4.44 -1.23 9.40
C ALA A 46 -4.42 -2.47 8.49
N GLY A 47 -3.71 -3.53 8.91
CA GLY A 47 -3.63 -4.76 8.11
C GLY A 47 -2.68 -4.66 6.93
N LEU A 48 -1.75 -3.72 6.97
CA LEU A 48 -0.79 -3.50 5.91
C LEU A 48 0.58 -4.07 6.27
N THR A 49 1.33 -4.49 5.25
CA THR A 49 2.73 -4.86 5.37
C THR A 49 3.56 -3.88 4.55
N PHE A 50 4.61 -3.36 5.13
CA PHE A 50 5.50 -2.40 4.48
C PHE A 50 6.88 -3.02 4.32
N GLU A 51 7.34 -3.12 3.08
CA GLU A 51 8.67 -3.64 2.77
C GLU A 51 9.44 -2.54 2.03
N SER A 52 10.63 -2.24 2.52
CA SER A 52 11.43 -1.18 1.90
C SER A 52 12.88 -1.60 1.68
N THR A 53 13.47 -1.00 0.65
CA THR A 53 14.91 -1.02 0.41
C THR A 53 15.42 0.40 0.58
N SER A 54 16.71 0.62 0.30
CA SER A 54 17.28 1.98 0.38
C SER A 54 16.68 2.94 -0.63
N ALA A 55 16.10 2.44 -1.72
CA ALA A 55 15.64 3.29 -2.83
C ALA A 55 14.16 3.13 -3.17
N SER A 56 13.47 2.16 -2.58
CA SER A 56 12.08 1.89 -2.94
C SER A 56 11.34 1.22 -1.81
N TYR A 57 10.02 1.09 -1.96
CA TYR A 57 9.19 0.34 -1.00
C TYR A 57 7.98 -0.25 -1.71
N GLN A 58 7.33 -1.17 -1.03
CA GLN A 58 6.12 -1.82 -1.49
C GLN A 58 5.20 -2.01 -0.29
N ILE A 59 3.94 -1.61 -0.44
CA ILE A 59 2.90 -1.79 0.56
C ILE A 59 2.03 -2.95 0.11
N ARG A 60 1.79 -3.92 1.00
CA ARG A 60 0.97 -5.10 0.70
C ARG A 60 -0.16 -5.17 1.72
N ALA A 61 -1.33 -5.59 1.25
CA ALA A 61 -2.48 -5.80 2.11
C ALA A 61 -3.24 -7.04 1.66
N GLU A 62 -3.40 -8.01 2.55
CA GLU A 62 -4.21 -9.19 2.25
C GLU A 62 -5.68 -8.83 2.40
N VAL A 63 -6.48 -9.20 1.41
CA VAL A 63 -7.93 -9.03 1.42
C VAL A 63 -8.57 -10.41 1.29
N PRO A 64 -8.70 -11.14 2.41
CA PRO A 64 -9.18 -12.53 2.36
C PRO A 64 -10.57 -12.69 1.76
N ALA A 65 -11.46 -11.73 2.00
CA ALA A 65 -12.82 -11.76 1.46
C ALA A 65 -12.83 -11.78 -0.07
N GLU A 66 -11.79 -11.22 -0.69
CA GLU A 66 -11.64 -11.19 -2.14
C GLU A 66 -10.70 -12.27 -2.66
N GLY A 67 -9.91 -12.88 -1.75
CA GLY A 67 -8.89 -13.85 -2.12
C GLY A 67 -7.71 -13.22 -2.84
N MET A 68 -7.46 -11.95 -2.59
CA MET A 68 -6.43 -11.18 -3.29
C MET A 68 -5.48 -10.49 -2.31
N VAL A 69 -4.33 -10.10 -2.82
CA VAL A 69 -3.38 -9.21 -2.13
C VAL A 69 -3.29 -7.94 -2.93
N TYR A 70 -3.50 -6.81 -2.28
CA TYR A 70 -3.32 -5.49 -2.90
C TYR A 70 -1.88 -5.05 -2.71
N ILE A 71 -1.31 -4.44 -3.75
CA ILE A 71 0.08 -4.01 -3.74
C ILE A 71 0.17 -2.59 -4.29
N LEU A 72 0.89 -1.73 -3.59
CA LEU A 72 1.15 -0.35 -4.01
C LEU A 72 2.63 -0.06 -3.79
N ASN A 73 3.33 0.36 -4.84
CA ASN A 73 4.77 0.62 -4.74
C ASN A 73 5.07 2.13 -4.64
N ASN A 74 6.35 2.44 -4.49
CA ASN A 74 6.83 3.82 -4.34
C ASN A 74 6.65 4.68 -5.59
N GLU A 75 6.33 4.07 -6.72
CA GLU A 75 6.08 4.80 -7.97
C GLU A 75 4.59 5.15 -8.12
N GLY A 76 3.76 4.81 -7.14
CA GLY A 76 2.33 5.05 -7.20
C GLY A 76 1.58 4.04 -8.05
N ARG A 77 2.18 2.89 -8.29
CA ARG A 77 1.55 1.83 -9.07
C ARG A 77 0.81 0.87 -8.17
N PHE A 78 -0.46 0.65 -8.45
CA PHE A 78 -1.33 -0.27 -7.71
C PHE A 78 -1.71 -1.46 -8.58
N TRP A 79 -1.69 -2.67 -7.98
CA TRP A 79 -2.20 -3.86 -8.65
C TRP A 79 -2.63 -4.88 -7.60
N LYS A 80 -3.29 -5.94 -8.06
CA LYS A 80 -3.73 -7.05 -7.21
C LYS A 80 -3.09 -8.34 -7.68
N GLU A 81 -2.79 -9.22 -6.72
CA GLU A 81 -2.29 -10.56 -7.00
C GLU A 81 -3.17 -11.57 -6.27
N LYS A 82 -3.26 -12.77 -6.81
CA LYS A 82 -3.96 -13.85 -6.12
C LYS A 82 -3.18 -14.26 -4.89
N LYS A 83 -3.91 -14.50 -3.83
CA LYS A 83 -3.33 -14.94 -2.59
C LYS A 83 -2.85 -16.40 -2.66
#